data_6d26d2ca29ecbe70af63c67a917b5568
#
_entry.id   6d26d2ca29ecbe70af63c67a917b5568
#
_cell.length_a   1.000
_cell.length_b   1.000
_cell.length_c   1.000
_cell.angle_alpha   90.00
_cell.angle_beta   90.00
_cell.angle_gamma   90.00
#
_symmetry.space_group_name_H-M   'P 1'
#
loop_
_entity.id
_entity.type
_entity.pdbx_description
1 polymer ?
#
loop_
_entity_poly.entity_id
_entity_poly.type
_entity_poly.pdbx_seq_one_letter_code
_entity_poly.pdbx_strand_id
1 'polypeptide(L)'
;DPARQEAMVRLHVLAPIRLTLAALPVLLRNGRGAVVNVSSIASFIYSAGNANYSATKAYLTTLTEGLAAELAGSGVQAQALCPGFTRSEFHRRMQAPTDQVPGFMWLSAASVVRASLRGLDRRGPVICVPGLRYKALVLLMRLLPRRTIGWVASRRRRRMSHVT
;
A
#
# COMPACT_ATOMS: atom_id res chain seq x y z
N ASP A 1 -10.11 11.16 -16.78
CA ASP A 1 -9.58 12.53 -16.65
C ASP A 1 -8.07 12.46 -16.40
N PRO A 2 -7.22 12.96 -17.32
CA PRO A 2 -5.76 12.97 -17.19
C PRO A 2 -5.27 13.74 -15.97
N ALA A 3 -5.88 14.89 -15.66
CA ALA A 3 -5.46 15.72 -14.52
C ALA A 3 -5.59 14.99 -13.17
N ARG A 4 -6.66 14.20 -12.99
CA ARG A 4 -6.82 13.35 -11.79
C ARG A 4 -5.75 12.26 -11.72
N GLN A 5 -5.36 11.68 -12.87
CA GLN A 5 -4.32 10.66 -12.91
C GLN A 5 -2.94 11.23 -12.56
N GLU A 6 -2.63 12.42 -13.09
CA GLU A 6 -1.40 13.13 -12.75
C GLU A 6 -1.36 13.56 -11.28
N ALA A 7 -2.46 14.12 -10.75
CA ALA A 7 -2.57 14.49 -9.34
C ALA A 7 -2.32 13.27 -8.42
N MET A 8 -2.83 12.08 -8.79
CA MET A 8 -2.57 10.85 -8.07
C MET A 8 -1.08 10.49 -8.06
N VAL A 9 -0.38 10.62 -9.20
CA VAL A 9 1.08 10.37 -9.28
C VAL A 9 1.84 11.39 -8.42
N ARG A 10 1.48 12.65 -8.50
CA ARG A 10 2.08 13.70 -7.66
C ARG A 10 1.95 13.39 -6.17
N LEU A 11 0.75 12.97 -5.74
CA LEU A 11 0.45 12.69 -4.34
C LEU A 11 1.06 11.36 -3.87
N HIS A 12 1.01 10.29 -4.68
CA HIS A 12 1.40 8.96 -4.25
C HIS A 12 2.87 8.61 -4.56
N VAL A 13 3.53 9.36 -5.44
CA VAL A 13 4.90 9.11 -5.87
C VAL A 13 5.80 10.28 -5.51
N LEU A 14 5.57 11.45 -6.10
CA LEU A 14 6.48 12.58 -5.94
C LEU A 14 6.51 13.14 -4.51
N ALA A 15 5.36 13.26 -3.86
CA ALA A 15 5.32 13.77 -2.48
C ALA A 15 6.06 12.84 -1.49
N PRO A 16 5.82 11.50 -1.46
CA PRO A 16 6.60 10.60 -0.60
C PRO A 16 8.10 10.64 -0.87
N ILE A 17 8.55 10.71 -2.13
CA ILE A 17 9.97 10.84 -2.47
C ILE A 17 10.54 12.12 -1.84
N ARG A 18 9.92 13.26 -2.07
CA ARG A 18 10.40 14.55 -1.57
C ARG A 18 10.44 14.59 -0.06
N LEU A 19 9.41 14.10 0.62
CA LEU A 19 9.35 14.05 2.09
C LEU A 19 10.41 13.10 2.65
N THR A 20 10.61 11.94 2.03
CA THR A 20 11.64 10.99 2.43
C THR A 20 13.04 11.60 2.31
N LEU A 21 13.36 12.18 1.14
CA LEU A 21 14.66 12.81 0.91
C LEU A 21 14.91 13.99 1.87
N ALA A 22 13.89 14.76 2.22
CA ALA A 22 14.02 15.84 3.19
C ALA A 22 14.23 15.34 4.64
N ALA A 23 13.61 14.20 5.01
CA ALA A 23 13.72 13.65 6.35
C ALA A 23 15.02 12.85 6.59
N LEU A 24 15.49 12.14 5.58
CA LEU A 24 16.64 11.20 5.72
C LEU A 24 17.90 11.82 6.33
N PRO A 25 18.38 13.02 5.94
CA PRO A 25 19.59 13.58 6.53
C PRO A 25 19.50 13.77 8.04
N VAL A 26 18.33 14.13 8.55
CA VAL A 26 18.10 14.30 9.99
C VAL A 26 18.05 12.96 10.70
N LEU A 27 17.31 11.99 10.14
CA LEU A 27 17.20 10.64 10.70
C LEU A 27 18.57 9.94 10.78
N LEU A 28 19.36 10.04 9.71
CA LEU A 28 20.69 9.45 9.64
C LEU A 28 21.66 10.09 10.64
N ARG A 29 21.67 11.42 10.78
CA ARG A 29 22.49 12.09 11.80
C ARG A 29 22.11 11.66 13.22
N ASN A 30 20.84 11.41 13.47
CA ASN A 30 20.35 10.95 14.77
C ASN A 30 20.61 9.45 15.01
N GLY A 31 20.97 8.68 14.00
CA GLY A 31 21.18 7.22 14.07
C GLY A 31 19.91 6.44 14.48
N ARG A 32 18.72 7.03 14.37
CA ARG A 32 17.44 6.44 14.77
C ARG A 32 16.27 7.11 14.10
N GLY A 33 15.17 6.37 13.97
CA GLY A 33 13.91 6.86 13.42
C GLY A 33 13.34 5.91 12.37
N ALA A 34 12.24 6.29 11.77
CA ALA A 34 11.61 5.49 10.74
C ALA A 34 10.90 6.35 9.69
N VAL A 35 10.93 5.89 8.45
CA VAL A 35 10.07 6.34 7.35
C VAL A 35 8.98 5.30 7.14
N VAL A 36 7.71 5.70 7.29
CA VAL A 36 6.55 4.84 7.02
C VAL A 36 5.83 5.34 5.77
N ASN A 37 5.97 4.61 4.69
CA ASN A 37 5.25 4.88 3.45
C ASN A 37 3.93 4.11 3.42
N VAL A 38 2.81 4.83 3.40
CA VAL A 38 1.47 4.21 3.36
C VAL A 38 1.14 3.77 1.94
N SER A 39 1.44 2.52 1.64
CA SER A 39 1.08 1.84 0.40
C SER A 39 -0.35 1.23 0.49
N SER A 40 -0.56 0.04 -0.03
CA SER A 40 -1.81 -0.72 -0.04
C SER A 40 -1.56 -2.17 -0.42
N ILE A 41 -2.47 -3.08 -0.10
CA ILE A 41 -2.51 -4.42 -0.71
C ILE A 41 -2.68 -4.35 -2.23
N ALA A 42 -3.18 -3.24 -2.78
CA ALA A 42 -3.27 -2.99 -4.21
C ALA A 42 -1.90 -2.97 -4.91
N SER A 43 -0.80 -2.81 -4.16
CA SER A 43 0.57 -2.91 -4.69
C SER A 43 0.94 -4.31 -5.18
N PHE A 44 0.23 -5.34 -4.72
CA PHE A 44 0.48 -6.75 -5.08
C PHE A 44 -0.42 -7.27 -6.20
N ILE A 45 -1.43 -6.48 -6.60
CA ILE A 45 -2.40 -6.84 -7.62
C ILE A 45 -2.57 -5.73 -8.65
N TYR A 46 -3.06 -6.10 -9.83
CA TYR A 46 -3.54 -5.14 -10.80
C TYR A 46 -4.98 -5.48 -11.19
N SER A 47 -5.81 -4.47 -11.38
CA SER A 47 -7.19 -4.65 -11.77
C SER A 47 -7.62 -3.59 -12.80
N ALA A 48 -8.53 -3.98 -13.68
CA ALA A 48 -9.12 -3.04 -14.63
C ALA A 48 -9.83 -1.90 -13.88
N GLY A 49 -9.64 -0.67 -14.34
CA GLY A 49 -10.20 0.53 -13.71
C GLY A 49 -9.37 1.09 -12.55
N ASN A 50 -8.34 0.37 -12.08
CA ASN A 50 -7.51 0.79 -10.95
C ASN A 50 -5.99 0.72 -11.24
N ALA A 51 -5.62 0.73 -12.53
CA ALA A 51 -4.24 0.51 -12.97
C ALA A 51 -3.26 1.52 -12.39
N ASN A 52 -3.56 2.82 -12.53
CA ASN A 52 -2.68 3.88 -12.04
C ASN A 52 -2.52 3.84 -10.51
N TYR A 53 -3.62 3.65 -9.77
CA TYR A 53 -3.53 3.51 -8.32
C TYR A 53 -2.65 2.33 -7.90
N SER A 54 -2.88 1.14 -8.48
CA SER A 54 -2.06 -0.04 -8.20
C SER A 54 -0.59 0.18 -8.55
N ALA A 55 -0.32 0.83 -9.70
CA ALA A 55 1.04 1.18 -10.12
C ALA A 55 1.73 2.13 -9.13
N THR A 56 1.03 3.21 -8.69
CA THR A 56 1.61 4.15 -7.72
C THR A 56 1.87 3.50 -6.37
N LYS A 57 1.01 2.57 -5.94
CA LYS A 57 1.22 1.83 -4.68
C LYS A 57 2.31 0.76 -4.81
N ALA A 58 2.45 0.12 -5.96
CA ALA A 58 3.56 -0.80 -6.24
C ALA A 58 4.91 -0.04 -6.24
N TYR A 59 4.96 1.12 -6.90
CA TYR A 59 6.13 2.00 -6.86
C TYR A 59 6.54 2.31 -5.42
N LEU A 60 5.59 2.76 -4.59
CA LEU A 60 5.88 3.14 -3.20
C LEU A 60 6.35 1.96 -2.35
N THR A 61 5.81 0.76 -2.58
CA THR A 61 6.27 -0.46 -1.90
C THR A 61 7.71 -0.79 -2.28
N THR A 62 8.01 -0.85 -3.58
CA THR A 62 9.36 -1.16 -4.09
C THR A 62 10.39 -0.12 -3.68
N LEU A 63 10.04 1.18 -3.76
CA LEU A 63 10.89 2.27 -3.27
C LEU A 63 11.25 2.07 -1.79
N THR A 64 10.26 1.68 -0.97
CA THR A 64 10.49 1.49 0.47
C THR A 64 11.37 0.26 0.76
N GLU A 65 11.23 -0.81 -0.02
CA GLU A 65 12.10 -1.98 0.08
C GLU A 65 13.56 -1.63 -0.29
N GLY A 66 13.76 -0.87 -1.38
CA GLY A 66 15.07 -0.37 -1.77
C GLY A 66 15.69 0.54 -0.69
N LEU A 67 14.89 1.50 -0.22
CA LEU A 67 15.31 2.39 0.87
C LEU A 67 15.70 1.63 2.14
N ALA A 68 14.98 0.59 2.51
CA ALA A 68 15.31 -0.22 3.68
C ALA A 68 16.67 -0.93 3.52
N ALA A 69 16.99 -1.38 2.31
CA ALA A 69 18.29 -1.97 2.01
C ALA A 69 19.43 -0.92 2.10
N GLU A 70 19.21 0.30 1.59
CA GLU A 70 20.16 1.41 1.67
C GLU A 70 20.41 1.87 3.12
N LEU A 71 19.38 1.79 3.97
CA LEU A 71 19.44 2.19 5.38
C LEU A 71 19.98 1.10 6.31
N ALA A 72 20.35 -0.06 5.79
CA ALA A 72 20.87 -1.16 6.61
C ALA A 72 22.06 -0.72 7.46
N GLY A 73 22.03 -1.00 8.76
CA GLY A 73 23.09 -0.62 9.71
C GLY A 73 23.05 0.83 10.20
N SER A 74 22.24 1.72 9.62
CA SER A 74 22.19 3.15 10.01
C SER A 74 21.39 3.42 11.30
N GLY A 75 20.64 2.44 11.82
CA GLY A 75 19.70 2.63 12.91
C GLY A 75 18.33 3.20 12.47
N VAL A 76 18.20 3.67 11.24
CA VAL A 76 16.94 4.17 10.65
C VAL A 76 16.19 3.03 9.96
N GLN A 77 14.86 2.99 10.12
CA GLN A 77 14.01 1.98 9.51
C GLN A 77 13.18 2.56 8.36
N ALA A 78 12.88 1.75 7.36
CA ALA A 78 11.86 2.06 6.37
C ALA A 78 10.78 0.97 6.38
N GLN A 79 9.50 1.37 6.33
CA GLN A 79 8.37 0.44 6.33
C GLN A 79 7.36 0.82 5.25
N ALA A 80 7.02 -0.14 4.40
CA ALA A 80 5.87 -0.07 3.50
C ALA A 80 4.63 -0.61 4.23
N LEU A 81 3.78 0.27 4.70
CA LEU A 81 2.51 -0.10 5.32
C LEU A 81 1.49 -0.38 4.22
N CYS A 82 1.06 -1.63 4.09
CA CYS A 82 0.18 -2.12 3.03
C CYS A 82 -1.19 -2.56 3.61
N PRO A 83 -2.06 -1.63 4.02
CA PRO A 83 -3.37 -1.98 4.54
C PRO A 83 -4.31 -2.49 3.44
N GLY A 84 -5.30 -3.27 3.86
CA GLY A 84 -6.50 -3.55 3.10
C GLY A 84 -7.57 -2.46 3.29
N PHE A 85 -8.84 -2.83 3.10
CA PHE A 85 -9.94 -1.90 3.33
C PHE A 85 -9.93 -1.39 4.77
N THR A 86 -9.79 -0.09 4.93
CA THR A 86 -9.66 0.57 6.23
C THR A 86 -10.75 1.62 6.39
N ARG A 87 -11.48 1.57 7.49
CA ARG A 87 -12.52 2.58 7.81
C ARG A 87 -11.85 3.93 8.05
N SER A 88 -11.94 4.82 7.04
CA SER A 88 -11.40 6.18 7.05
C SER A 88 -12.14 7.02 6.02
N GLU A 89 -11.88 8.32 5.99
CA GLU A 89 -12.45 9.21 4.98
C GLU A 89 -11.96 8.93 3.54
N PHE A 90 -10.88 8.15 3.41
CA PHE A 90 -10.23 7.88 2.12
C PHE A 90 -11.21 7.33 1.08
N HIS A 91 -11.97 6.27 1.42
CA HIS A 91 -12.91 5.66 0.48
C HIS A 91 -14.05 6.60 0.09
N ARG A 92 -14.52 7.43 1.03
CA ARG A 92 -15.54 8.45 0.78
C ARG A 92 -15.03 9.52 -0.19
N ARG A 93 -13.80 10.01 0.02
CA ARG A 93 -13.17 11.02 -0.86
C ARG A 93 -12.84 10.47 -2.25
N MET A 94 -12.49 9.20 -2.35
CA MET A 94 -12.18 8.52 -3.62
C MET A 94 -13.44 8.11 -4.39
N GLN A 95 -14.65 8.24 -3.80
CA GLN A 95 -15.92 7.76 -4.37
C GLN A 95 -15.82 6.28 -4.82
N ALA A 96 -15.03 5.49 -4.09
CA ALA A 96 -14.82 4.10 -4.42
C ALA A 96 -16.08 3.28 -4.08
N PRO A 97 -16.56 2.41 -4.97
CA PRO A 97 -17.69 1.53 -4.66
C PRO A 97 -17.25 0.51 -3.61
N THR A 98 -17.69 0.72 -2.37
CA THR A 98 -17.34 -0.12 -1.23
C THR A 98 -18.49 -0.95 -0.69
N ASP A 99 -19.68 -0.77 -1.24
CA ASP A 99 -20.92 -1.41 -0.79
C ASP A 99 -20.86 -2.95 -0.87
N GLN A 100 -20.04 -3.46 -1.78
CA GLN A 100 -19.82 -4.90 -1.97
C GLN A 100 -18.69 -5.50 -1.11
N VAL A 101 -18.02 -4.67 -0.26
CA VAL A 101 -16.94 -5.15 0.60
C VAL A 101 -17.53 -5.73 1.88
N PRO A 102 -17.40 -7.04 2.13
CA PRO A 102 -17.93 -7.66 3.34
C PRO A 102 -17.41 -6.98 4.61
N GLY A 103 -18.27 -6.81 5.61
CA GLY A 103 -17.92 -6.12 6.86
C GLY A 103 -16.69 -6.67 7.55
N PHE A 104 -16.47 -7.98 7.46
CA PHE A 104 -15.30 -8.63 8.05
C PHE A 104 -13.97 -8.26 7.38
N MET A 105 -13.97 -7.74 6.15
CA MET A 105 -12.76 -7.27 5.47
C MET A 105 -12.32 -5.89 5.96
N TRP A 106 -13.16 -5.14 6.65
CA TRP A 106 -12.82 -3.81 7.12
C TRP A 106 -11.92 -3.84 8.35
N LEU A 107 -10.85 -3.05 8.29
CA LEU A 107 -9.97 -2.75 9.41
C LEU A 107 -10.30 -1.39 10.02
N SER A 108 -10.09 -1.20 11.30
CA SER A 108 -10.08 0.13 11.90
C SER A 108 -8.74 0.81 11.64
N ALA A 109 -8.74 2.13 11.44
CA ALA A 109 -7.50 2.91 11.29
C ALA A 109 -6.55 2.70 12.48
N ALA A 110 -7.10 2.66 13.71
CA ALA A 110 -6.31 2.40 14.91
C ALA A 110 -5.62 1.02 14.90
N SER A 111 -6.27 -0.03 14.36
CA SER A 111 -5.65 -1.35 14.25
C SER A 111 -4.51 -1.38 13.23
N VAL A 112 -4.65 -0.63 12.14
CA VAL A 112 -3.62 -0.46 11.10
C VAL A 112 -2.40 0.26 11.68
N VAL A 113 -2.60 1.38 12.36
CA VAL A 113 -1.51 2.13 13.01
C VAL A 113 -0.79 1.29 14.05
N ARG A 114 -1.53 0.61 14.94
CA ARG A 114 -0.91 -0.29 15.94
C ARG A 114 -0.10 -1.42 15.32
N ALA A 115 -0.52 -1.96 14.19
CA ALA A 115 0.23 -3.00 13.49
C ALA A 115 1.54 -2.47 12.92
N SER A 116 1.51 -1.26 12.35
CA SER A 116 2.68 -0.56 11.83
C SER A 116 3.70 -0.29 12.94
N LEU A 117 3.29 0.38 14.01
CA LEU A 117 4.18 0.73 15.14
C LEU A 117 4.80 -0.51 15.79
N ARG A 118 3.99 -1.54 16.07
CA ARG A 118 4.52 -2.82 16.58
C ARG A 118 5.52 -3.49 15.63
N GLY A 119 5.32 -3.33 14.32
CA GLY A 119 6.28 -3.80 13.31
C GLY A 119 7.62 -3.10 13.43
N LEU A 120 7.62 -1.79 13.59
CA LEU A 120 8.83 -0.98 13.78
C LEU A 120 9.53 -1.30 15.10
N ASP A 121 8.79 -1.35 16.22
CA ASP A 121 9.35 -1.67 17.55
C ASP A 121 10.08 -3.01 17.59
N ARG A 122 9.56 -4.00 16.85
CA ARG A 122 10.14 -5.35 16.76
C ARG A 122 11.19 -5.51 15.66
N ARG A 123 11.55 -4.45 14.95
CA ARG A 123 12.38 -4.51 13.73
C ARG A 123 11.88 -5.60 12.76
N GLY A 124 10.57 -5.62 12.58
CA GLY A 124 9.88 -6.59 11.72
C GLY A 124 10.14 -6.38 10.22
N PRO A 125 9.46 -7.12 9.36
CA PRO A 125 9.67 -7.04 7.91
C PRO A 125 9.33 -5.64 7.38
N VAL A 126 10.03 -5.21 6.34
CA VAL A 126 9.83 -3.94 5.64
C VAL A 126 8.38 -3.78 5.18
N ILE A 127 7.79 -4.85 4.65
CA ILE A 127 6.39 -4.85 4.23
C ILE A 127 5.49 -5.22 5.41
N CYS A 128 4.76 -4.25 5.93
CA CYS A 128 3.77 -4.44 6.97
C CYS A 128 2.36 -4.57 6.37
N VAL A 129 1.77 -5.76 6.45
CA VAL A 129 0.38 -6.02 6.04
C VAL A 129 -0.46 -6.21 7.30
N PRO A 130 -1.32 -5.25 7.69
CA PRO A 130 -2.20 -5.39 8.86
C PRO A 130 -3.29 -6.43 8.66
N GLY A 131 -3.49 -7.28 9.68
CA GLY A 131 -4.55 -8.30 9.71
C GLY A 131 -4.18 -9.61 9.02
N LEU A 132 -4.44 -10.74 9.70
CA LEU A 132 -4.07 -12.08 9.24
C LEU A 132 -4.70 -12.43 7.89
N ARG A 133 -5.95 -12.02 7.66
CA ARG A 133 -6.67 -12.25 6.39
C ARG A 133 -5.97 -11.61 5.21
N TYR A 134 -5.47 -10.39 5.38
CA TYR A 134 -4.73 -9.68 4.34
C TYR A 134 -3.33 -10.24 4.16
N LYS A 135 -2.68 -10.71 5.24
CA LYS A 135 -1.41 -11.43 5.13
C LYS A 135 -1.56 -12.71 4.29
N ALA A 136 -2.58 -13.51 4.58
CA ALA A 136 -2.87 -14.72 3.82
C ALA A 136 -3.21 -14.39 2.35
N LEU A 137 -4.02 -13.34 2.11
CA LEU A 137 -4.36 -12.89 0.76
C LEU A 137 -3.11 -12.46 -0.03
N VAL A 138 -2.24 -11.64 0.57
CA VAL A 138 -1.00 -11.18 -0.08
C VAL A 138 -0.05 -12.35 -0.33
N LEU A 139 0.07 -13.29 0.61
CA LEU A 139 0.87 -14.51 0.41
C LEU A 139 0.36 -15.30 -0.79
N LEU A 140 -0.95 -15.54 -0.86
CA LEU A 140 -1.57 -16.22 -1.99
C LEU A 140 -1.30 -15.49 -3.32
N MET A 141 -1.44 -14.17 -3.35
CA MET A 141 -1.16 -13.35 -4.53
C MET A 141 0.30 -13.45 -4.99
N ARG A 142 1.25 -13.56 -4.05
CA ARG A 142 2.67 -13.71 -4.37
C ARG A 142 3.02 -15.09 -4.92
N LEU A 143 2.28 -16.11 -4.53
CA LEU A 143 2.50 -17.49 -4.98
C LEU A 143 1.81 -17.78 -6.33
N LEU A 144 0.76 -17.03 -6.68
CA LEU A 144 0.05 -17.25 -7.93
C LEU A 144 0.78 -16.62 -9.12
N PRO A 145 0.83 -17.31 -10.29
CA PRO A 145 1.35 -16.73 -11.51
C PRO A 145 0.59 -15.45 -11.88
N ARG A 146 1.31 -14.41 -12.31
CA ARG A 146 0.70 -13.11 -12.68
C ARG A 146 -0.45 -13.22 -13.68
N ARG A 147 -0.42 -14.22 -14.59
CA ARG A 147 -1.50 -14.49 -15.56
C ARG A 147 -2.83 -14.84 -14.89
N THR A 148 -2.81 -15.61 -13.80
CA THR A 148 -4.02 -16.00 -13.06
C THR A 148 -4.65 -14.81 -12.34
N ILE A 149 -3.84 -13.91 -11.78
CA ILE A 149 -4.30 -12.68 -11.14
C ILE A 149 -5.05 -11.79 -12.14
N GLY A 150 -4.50 -11.61 -13.34
CA GLY A 150 -5.14 -10.83 -14.41
C GLY A 150 -6.47 -11.43 -14.90
N TRP A 151 -6.56 -12.75 -14.98
CA TRP A 151 -7.78 -13.43 -15.38
C TRP A 151 -8.91 -13.27 -14.34
N VAL A 152 -8.62 -13.41 -13.05
CA VAL A 152 -9.58 -13.17 -11.95
C VAL A 152 -10.04 -11.69 -11.93
N ALA A 153 -9.10 -10.77 -12.10
CA ALA A 153 -9.39 -9.34 -12.13
C ALA A 153 -10.27 -8.92 -13.31
N SER A 154 -10.08 -9.54 -14.50
CA SER A 154 -10.88 -9.24 -15.70
C SER A 154 -12.30 -9.83 -15.64
N ARG A 155 -12.50 -11.00 -15.02
CA ARG A 155 -13.85 -11.58 -14.82
C ARG A 155 -14.75 -10.73 -13.95
N ARG A 156 -14.20 -10.05 -12.95
CA ARG A 156 -14.96 -9.17 -12.07
C ARG A 156 -15.55 -7.97 -12.82
N ARG A 157 -14.87 -7.46 -13.84
CA ARG A 157 -15.37 -6.36 -14.70
C ARG A 157 -16.57 -6.78 -15.54
N ARG A 158 -16.56 -7.97 -16.13
CA ARG A 158 -17.68 -8.46 -16.95
C ARG A 158 -18.99 -8.62 -16.17
N ARG A 159 -18.92 -8.89 -14.87
CA ARG A 159 -20.12 -8.94 -14.00
C ARG A 159 -20.69 -7.55 -13.66
N MET A 160 -19.88 -6.49 -13.70
CA MET A 160 -20.33 -5.12 -13.42
C MET A 160 -20.87 -4.41 -14.66
N SER A 161 -20.48 -4.79 -15.88
CA SER A 161 -20.99 -4.22 -17.13
C SER A 161 -22.36 -4.78 -17.58
N HIS A 162 -22.92 -5.75 -16.86
CA HIS A 162 -24.27 -6.30 -17.12
C HIS A 162 -25.33 -5.73 -16.16
N VAL A 163 -25.04 -4.70 -15.37
CA VAL A 163 -25.93 -4.05 -14.40
C VAL A 163 -26.20 -2.57 -14.74
N THR A 164 -25.85 -2.16 -15.99
CA THR A 164 -26.27 -0.85 -16.54
C THR A 164 -27.13 -1.05 -17.76
#